data_673d0935f5bc2bc418f62ff57ea9d4e3
#
_entry.id   673d0935f5bc2bc418f62ff57ea9d4e3
#
_cell.length_a   1.000
_cell.length_b   1.000
_cell.length_c   1.000
_cell.angle_alpha   90.00
_cell.angle_beta   90.00
_cell.angle_gamma   90.00
#
_symmetry.space_group_name_H-M   'P 1'
#
loop_
_entity.id
_entity.type
_entity.pdbx_description
1 polymer ?
#
loop_
_entity_poly.entity_id
_entity_poly.type
_entity_poly.pdbx_seq_one_letter_code
_entity_poly.pdbx_strand_id
1 'polypeptide(L)'
;MQFTNKSDISVTFASEVLELFEQHKQLSEKSFEAGGQLFARFNATEVVITKATGLRDGDKRGRYLFLPNRRKEKNEIRELFGEGYHYVGDWHTHPEAEPMPSNTDLVNILECYNQSNHDLKYFIMVIVGTAPFPDGLHVSIHSGSSSTSLHCNF
;
A
#
# COMPACT_ATOMS: atom_id res chain seq x y z
N MET A 1 7.28 7.88 -10.12
CA MET A 1 5.94 7.53 -10.66
C MET A 1 4.91 8.20 -9.77
N GLN A 2 4.01 8.98 -10.36
CA GLN A 2 3.03 9.79 -9.66
C GLN A 2 1.62 9.39 -10.06
N PHE A 3 0.75 9.30 -9.08
CA PHE A 3 -0.68 8.98 -9.23
C PHE A 3 -1.51 10.15 -8.70
N THR A 4 -2.53 10.53 -9.44
CA THR A 4 -3.39 11.67 -9.09
C THR A 4 -4.87 11.36 -9.31
N ASN A 5 -5.71 12.21 -8.74
CA ASN A 5 -7.14 12.24 -9.02
C ASN A 5 -7.57 13.66 -9.46
N LYS A 6 -8.86 13.79 -9.73
CA LYS A 6 -9.45 15.08 -10.15
C LYS A 6 -9.47 16.15 -9.05
N SER A 7 -9.21 15.76 -7.80
CA SER A 7 -9.22 16.66 -6.63
C SER A 7 -7.81 17.10 -6.21
N ASP A 8 -6.85 17.01 -7.11
CA ASP A 8 -5.45 17.42 -6.92
C ASP A 8 -4.69 16.67 -5.81
N ILE A 9 -5.20 15.50 -5.41
CA ILE A 9 -4.44 14.61 -4.54
C ILE A 9 -3.37 13.92 -5.36
N SER A 10 -2.13 14.00 -4.89
CA SER A 10 -0.96 13.45 -5.56
C SER A 10 -0.18 12.52 -4.63
N VAL A 11 0.09 11.31 -5.11
CA VAL A 11 0.92 10.31 -4.42
C VAL A 11 2.05 9.92 -5.35
N THR A 12 3.27 10.12 -4.89
CA THR A 12 4.49 9.77 -5.63
C THR A 12 5.24 8.65 -4.92
N PHE A 13 5.72 7.68 -5.68
CA PHE A 13 6.51 6.56 -5.17
C PHE A 13 7.98 6.74 -5.49
N ALA A 14 8.83 6.60 -4.48
CA ALA A 14 10.28 6.50 -4.67
C ALA A 14 10.63 5.22 -5.43
N SER A 15 11.76 5.23 -6.14
CA SER A 15 12.18 4.10 -6.97
C SER A 15 12.38 2.81 -6.15
N GLU A 16 12.91 2.92 -4.95
CA GLU A 16 13.15 1.78 -4.05
C GLU A 16 11.85 1.08 -3.66
N VAL A 17 10.77 1.84 -3.53
CA VAL A 17 9.45 1.28 -3.21
C VAL A 17 8.91 0.50 -4.41
N LEU A 18 9.04 1.05 -5.62
CA LEU A 18 8.63 0.36 -6.85
C LEU A 18 9.43 -0.92 -7.09
N GLU A 19 10.73 -0.89 -6.80
CA GLU A 19 11.60 -2.07 -6.87
C GLU A 19 11.16 -3.16 -5.89
N LEU A 20 10.79 -2.79 -4.67
CA LEU A 20 10.25 -3.72 -3.68
C LEU A 20 8.97 -4.38 -4.21
N PHE A 21 8.07 -3.61 -4.80
CA PHE A 21 6.83 -4.15 -5.39
C PHE A 21 7.14 -5.12 -6.53
N GLU A 22 8.05 -4.78 -7.43
CA GLU A 22 8.48 -5.65 -8.53
C GLU A 22 9.00 -7.00 -8.03
N GLN A 23 9.81 -7.00 -6.97
CA GLN A 23 10.38 -8.21 -6.38
C GLN A 23 9.34 -9.17 -5.81
N HIS A 24 8.17 -8.67 -5.44
CA HIS A 24 7.13 -9.46 -4.76
C HIS A 24 5.95 -9.84 -5.66
N LYS A 25 5.99 -9.52 -6.94
CA LYS A 25 4.93 -9.92 -7.89
C LYS A 25 4.69 -11.43 -7.87
N GLN A 26 3.43 -11.82 -7.93
CA GLN A 26 3.02 -13.23 -7.96
C GLN A 26 3.08 -13.77 -9.40
N LEU A 27 4.29 -13.96 -9.92
CA LEU A 27 4.53 -14.31 -11.31
C LEU A 27 4.32 -15.80 -11.64
N SER A 28 4.14 -16.66 -10.63
CA SER A 28 3.86 -18.08 -10.83
C SER A 28 2.61 -18.52 -10.06
N GLU A 29 2.01 -19.63 -10.45
CA GLU A 29 0.86 -20.20 -9.75
C GLU A 29 1.17 -20.62 -8.30
N LYS A 30 2.45 -20.80 -7.98
CA LYS A 30 2.93 -21.15 -6.64
C LYS A 30 3.28 -19.95 -5.77
N SER A 31 3.29 -18.75 -6.33
CA SER A 31 3.62 -17.54 -5.58
C SER A 31 2.51 -17.21 -4.59
N PHE A 32 2.89 -16.85 -3.37
CA PHE A 32 1.98 -16.41 -2.32
C PHE A 32 1.84 -14.89 -2.35
N GLU A 33 0.69 -14.40 -1.86
CA GLU A 33 0.53 -12.98 -1.61
C GLU A 33 1.61 -12.46 -0.67
N ALA A 34 2.13 -11.30 -0.98
CA ALA A 34 3.04 -10.55 -0.14
C ALA A 34 2.40 -9.20 0.20
N GLY A 35 2.90 -8.56 1.22
CA GLY A 35 2.42 -7.25 1.61
C GLY A 35 3.27 -6.62 2.68
N GLY A 36 2.92 -5.42 3.05
CA GLY A 36 3.58 -4.64 4.07
C GLY A 36 2.91 -3.28 4.25
N GLN A 37 3.63 -2.38 4.87
CA GLN A 37 3.16 -1.04 5.20
C GLN A 37 3.84 0.00 4.33
N LEU A 38 3.15 1.12 4.14
CA LEU A 38 3.63 2.28 3.39
C LEU A 38 3.94 3.43 4.35
N PHE A 39 5.08 4.05 4.12
CA PHE A 39 5.56 5.17 4.93
C PHE A 39 5.91 6.35 4.02
N ALA A 40 5.53 7.53 4.46
CA ALA A 40 5.68 8.75 3.69
C ALA A 40 6.44 9.83 4.46
N ARG A 41 7.02 10.73 3.69
CA ARG A 41 7.37 12.07 4.10
C ARG A 41 6.45 13.03 3.36
N PHE A 42 5.93 14.02 4.07
CA PHE A 42 5.02 14.99 3.51
C PHE A 42 5.76 16.25 3.05
N ASN A 43 5.35 16.77 1.90
CA ASN A 43 5.61 18.14 1.53
C ASN A 43 4.27 18.91 1.37
N ALA A 44 4.28 20.18 1.01
CA ALA A 44 3.09 21.05 1.07
C ALA A 44 1.89 20.58 0.24
N THR A 45 2.10 19.82 -0.85
CA THR A 45 1.05 19.48 -1.83
C THR A 45 1.03 18.00 -2.24
N GLU A 46 1.97 17.21 -1.72
CA GLU A 46 2.21 15.86 -2.22
C GLU A 46 2.54 14.90 -1.08
N VAL A 47 2.03 13.68 -1.20
CA VAL A 47 2.43 12.55 -0.35
C VAL A 47 3.49 11.77 -1.11
N VAL A 48 4.70 11.71 -0.57
CA VAL A 48 5.80 10.97 -1.17
C VAL A 48 6.03 9.69 -0.38
N ILE A 49 5.72 8.55 -0.98
CA ILE A 49 5.98 7.23 -0.39
C ILE A 49 7.46 6.94 -0.58
N THR A 50 8.22 7.10 0.50
CA THR A 50 9.68 6.97 0.50
C THR A 50 10.17 5.63 1.01
N LYS A 51 9.31 4.89 1.71
CA LYS A 51 9.64 3.59 2.27
C LYS A 51 8.41 2.69 2.32
N ALA A 52 8.64 1.41 2.02
CA ALA A 52 7.67 0.35 2.25
C ALA A 52 8.34 -0.79 3.01
N THR A 53 7.62 -1.40 3.93
CA THR A 53 8.10 -2.61 4.61
C THR A 53 7.66 -3.84 3.83
N GLY A 54 8.40 -4.94 3.96
CA GLY A 54 8.12 -6.20 3.30
C GLY A 54 7.65 -7.27 4.28
N LEU A 55 7.87 -8.52 3.89
CA LEU A 55 7.43 -9.67 4.65
C LEU A 55 8.12 -9.77 6.01
N ARG A 56 7.39 -10.31 6.99
CA ARG A 56 7.83 -10.50 8.38
C ARG A 56 7.62 -11.94 8.79
N ASP A 57 8.42 -12.41 9.73
CA ASP A 57 8.16 -13.69 10.39
C ASP A 57 6.80 -13.65 11.10
N GLY A 58 6.01 -14.69 10.91
CA GLY A 58 4.67 -14.79 11.48
C GLY A 58 3.56 -14.22 10.60
N ASP A 59 3.88 -13.60 9.46
CA ASP A 59 2.87 -13.30 8.45
C ASP A 59 2.30 -14.62 7.90
N LYS A 60 0.98 -14.70 7.78
CA LYS A 60 0.30 -15.85 7.18
C LYS A 60 0.00 -15.55 5.72
N ARG A 61 0.42 -16.43 4.84
CA ARG A 61 0.39 -16.22 3.39
C ARG A 61 -0.16 -17.42 2.64
N GLY A 62 -0.88 -17.14 1.56
CA GLY A 62 -1.31 -18.10 0.55
C GLY A 62 -1.40 -17.40 -0.80
N ARG A 63 -1.87 -18.09 -1.83
CA ARG A 63 -2.04 -17.49 -3.16
C ARG A 63 -3.02 -16.31 -3.16
N TYR A 64 -4.05 -16.38 -2.33
CA TYR A 64 -5.12 -15.38 -2.20
C TYR A 64 -5.30 -14.90 -0.75
N LEU A 65 -4.25 -15.00 0.05
CA LEU A 65 -4.30 -14.66 1.46
C LEU A 65 -3.02 -13.97 1.89
N PHE A 66 -3.19 -12.85 2.55
CA PHE A 66 -2.12 -12.17 3.28
C PHE A 66 -2.68 -11.65 4.61
N LEU A 67 -2.21 -12.26 5.72
CA LEU A 67 -2.54 -11.82 7.07
C LEU A 67 -1.24 -11.39 7.76
N PRO A 68 -1.01 -10.09 7.92
CA PRO A 68 0.24 -9.60 8.49
C PRO A 68 0.33 -9.90 9.98
N ASN A 69 1.57 -9.99 10.47
CA ASN A 69 1.84 -10.03 11.90
C ASN A 69 1.61 -8.64 12.50
N ARG A 70 0.44 -8.43 13.08
CA ARG A 70 -0.02 -7.13 13.61
C ARG A 70 0.91 -6.54 14.66
N ARG A 71 1.52 -7.38 15.48
CA ARG A 71 2.48 -6.93 16.50
C ARG A 71 3.72 -6.32 15.87
N LYS A 72 4.26 -6.96 14.83
CA LYS A 72 5.42 -6.47 14.10
C LYS A 72 5.10 -5.22 13.30
N GLU A 73 3.90 -5.13 12.71
CA GLU A 73 3.43 -3.90 12.05
C GLU A 73 3.41 -2.70 12.99
N LYS A 74 2.88 -2.87 14.19
CA LYS A 74 2.86 -1.80 15.22
C LYS A 74 4.27 -1.37 15.63
N ASN A 75 5.19 -2.32 15.75
CA ASN A 75 6.58 -2.02 16.07
C ASN A 75 7.26 -1.23 14.93
N GLU A 76 7.04 -1.60 13.68
CA GLU A 76 7.55 -0.89 12.51
C GLU A 76 7.06 0.56 12.46
N ILE A 77 5.77 0.79 12.69
CA ILE A 77 5.18 2.14 12.75
C ILE A 77 5.91 2.99 13.78
N ARG A 78 6.11 2.44 14.97
CA ARG A 78 6.76 3.15 16.09
C ARG A 78 8.21 3.47 15.80
N GLU A 79 8.97 2.50 15.30
CA GLU A 79 10.38 2.66 14.98
C GLU A 79 10.59 3.67 13.86
N LEU A 80 9.83 3.56 12.79
CA LEU A 80 9.97 4.45 11.63
C LEU A 80 9.45 5.86 11.91
N PHE A 81 8.45 6.00 12.77
CA PHE A 81 8.02 7.32 13.24
C PHE A 81 9.16 8.06 13.93
N GLY A 82 9.94 7.36 14.75
CA GLY A 82 11.14 7.92 15.39
C GLY A 82 12.22 8.38 14.41
N GLU A 83 12.23 7.84 13.18
CA GLU A 83 13.13 8.23 12.10
C GLU A 83 12.52 9.27 11.15
N GLY A 84 11.32 9.77 11.42
CA GLY A 84 10.64 10.78 10.62
C GLY A 84 9.76 10.24 9.50
N TYR A 85 9.45 8.96 9.49
CA TYR A 85 8.53 8.34 8.52
C TYR A 85 7.13 8.18 9.11
N HIS A 86 6.12 8.57 8.36
CA HIS A 86 4.72 8.48 8.77
C HIS A 86 4.03 7.30 8.09
N TYR A 87 3.40 6.44 8.87
CA TYR A 87 2.56 5.37 8.36
C TYR A 87 1.34 5.96 7.64
N VAL A 88 1.13 5.58 6.39
CA VAL A 88 0.06 6.15 5.55
C VAL A 88 -0.82 5.11 4.87
N GLY A 89 -0.58 3.84 5.07
CA GLY A 89 -1.37 2.77 4.47
C GLY A 89 -0.61 1.48 4.27
N ASP A 90 -1.17 0.61 3.44
CA ASP A 90 -0.67 -0.75 3.24
C ASP A 90 -0.59 -1.09 1.75
N TRP A 91 0.26 -2.06 1.44
CA TRP A 91 0.35 -2.66 0.12
C TRP A 91 0.26 -4.18 0.21
N HIS A 92 -0.25 -4.81 -0.83
CA HIS A 92 -0.23 -6.26 -1.00
C HIS A 92 -0.25 -6.62 -2.48
N THR A 93 0.01 -7.89 -2.79
CA THR A 93 0.03 -8.39 -4.15
C THR A 93 -1.23 -9.18 -4.47
N HIS A 94 -1.62 -9.18 -5.75
CA HIS A 94 -2.62 -10.08 -6.32
C HIS A 94 -2.03 -10.81 -7.52
N PRO A 95 -2.44 -12.07 -7.81
CA PRO A 95 -1.98 -12.79 -8.99
C PRO A 95 -2.71 -12.39 -10.29
N GLU A 96 -3.19 -11.18 -10.37
CA GLU A 96 -3.89 -10.58 -11.51
C GLU A 96 -2.97 -9.64 -12.26
N ALA A 97 -3.16 -9.50 -13.58
CA ALA A 97 -2.36 -8.58 -14.38
C ALA A 97 -2.61 -7.12 -13.96
N GLU A 98 -3.86 -6.70 -14.02
CA GLU A 98 -4.32 -5.38 -13.57
C GLU A 98 -5.19 -5.57 -12.32
N PRO A 99 -4.62 -5.36 -11.13
CA PRO A 99 -5.29 -5.76 -9.90
C PRO A 99 -6.42 -4.79 -9.51
N MET A 100 -7.44 -5.36 -8.88
CA MET A 100 -8.55 -4.60 -8.30
C MET A 100 -8.75 -5.02 -6.84
N PRO A 101 -9.22 -4.11 -5.97
CA PRO A 101 -9.49 -4.46 -4.58
C PRO A 101 -10.63 -5.48 -4.47
N SER A 102 -10.45 -6.47 -3.61
CA SER A 102 -11.54 -7.33 -3.16
C SER A 102 -12.40 -6.63 -2.12
N ASN A 103 -13.58 -7.19 -1.82
CA ASN A 103 -14.40 -6.69 -0.72
C ASN A 103 -13.67 -6.79 0.63
N THR A 104 -12.91 -7.85 0.83
CA THR A 104 -12.06 -8.01 2.03
C THR A 104 -10.99 -6.92 2.12
N ASP A 105 -10.35 -6.58 1.01
CA ASP A 105 -9.36 -5.49 0.98
C ASP A 105 -10.00 -4.16 1.41
N LEU A 106 -11.17 -3.85 0.89
CA LEU A 106 -11.89 -2.61 1.23
C LEU A 106 -12.31 -2.56 2.69
N VAL A 107 -12.79 -3.66 3.25
CA VAL A 107 -13.15 -3.76 4.67
C VAL A 107 -11.90 -3.59 5.54
N ASN A 108 -10.81 -4.25 5.20
CA ASN A 108 -9.58 -4.20 5.99
C ASN A 108 -8.97 -2.80 6.03
N ILE A 109 -8.92 -2.09 4.92
CA ILE A 109 -8.36 -0.72 4.90
C ILE A 109 -9.27 0.25 5.67
N LEU A 110 -10.57 0.07 5.60
CA LEU A 110 -11.53 0.87 6.36
C LEU A 110 -11.36 0.66 7.88
N GLU A 111 -11.24 -0.59 8.31
CA GLU A 111 -10.98 -0.92 9.71
C GLU A 111 -9.65 -0.35 10.18
N CYS A 112 -8.61 -0.47 9.36
CA CYS A 112 -7.30 0.07 9.67
C CYS A 112 -7.35 1.59 9.86
N TYR A 113 -8.05 2.30 8.98
CA TYR A 113 -8.23 3.74 9.07
C TYR A 113 -8.98 4.13 10.36
N ASN A 114 -10.08 3.44 10.67
CA ASN A 114 -10.94 3.77 11.82
C ASN A 114 -10.31 3.40 13.17
N GLN A 115 -9.51 2.33 13.22
CA GLN A 115 -8.91 1.83 14.47
C GLN A 115 -7.53 2.42 14.77
N SER A 116 -6.86 3.00 13.79
CA SER A 116 -5.55 3.61 13.98
C SER A 116 -5.65 5.00 14.60
N ASN A 117 -4.68 5.33 15.44
CA ASN A 117 -4.58 6.68 16.01
C ASN A 117 -3.77 7.57 15.07
N HIS A 118 -4.47 8.42 14.31
CA HIS A 118 -3.86 9.30 13.31
C HIS A 118 -4.72 10.54 13.04
N ASP A 119 -4.11 11.53 12.39
CA ASP A 119 -4.78 12.77 11.94
C ASP A 119 -4.85 12.87 10.42
N LEU A 120 -4.67 11.76 9.70
CA LEU A 120 -4.69 11.71 8.24
C LEU A 120 -6.12 11.76 7.71
N LYS A 121 -6.33 12.47 6.61
CA LYS A 121 -7.63 12.54 5.93
C LYS A 121 -7.96 11.22 5.22
N TYR A 122 -6.96 10.46 4.80
CA TYR A 122 -7.11 9.18 4.11
C TYR A 122 -5.88 8.30 4.31
N PHE A 123 -6.08 6.99 4.13
CA PHE A 123 -5.01 6.02 3.96
C PHE A 123 -4.85 5.64 2.50
N ILE A 124 -3.66 5.21 2.13
CA ILE A 124 -3.33 4.74 0.79
C ILE A 124 -3.33 3.22 0.78
N MET A 125 -3.97 2.63 -0.22
CA MET A 125 -3.87 1.22 -0.52
C MET A 125 -3.21 1.03 -1.87
N VAL A 126 -2.20 0.16 -1.93
CA VAL A 126 -1.56 -0.26 -3.18
C VAL A 126 -1.74 -1.75 -3.35
N ILE A 127 -2.21 -2.16 -4.52
CA ILE A 127 -2.25 -3.57 -4.91
C ILE A 127 -1.32 -3.76 -6.10
N VAL A 128 -0.42 -4.72 -5.96
CA VAL A 128 0.62 -5.01 -6.95
C VAL A 128 0.20 -6.24 -7.76
N GLY A 129 -0.12 -6.03 -9.02
CA GLY A 129 -0.42 -7.08 -9.99
C GLY A 129 0.82 -7.51 -10.78
N THR A 130 0.60 -8.33 -11.80
CA THR A 130 1.69 -8.93 -12.58
C THR A 130 2.07 -8.16 -13.84
N ALA A 131 1.22 -7.27 -14.34
CA ALA A 131 1.53 -6.45 -15.50
C ALA A 131 2.64 -5.42 -15.21
N PRO A 132 3.33 -4.92 -16.24
CA PRO A 132 4.25 -3.80 -16.07
C PRO A 132 3.58 -2.58 -15.45
N PHE A 133 4.33 -1.81 -14.66
CA PHE A 133 3.82 -0.57 -14.09
C PHE A 133 3.74 0.54 -15.15
N PRO A 134 2.70 1.40 -15.14
CA PRO A 134 1.74 1.56 -14.04
C PRO A 134 0.52 0.63 -14.09
N ASP A 135 0.26 -0.08 -15.18
CA ASP A 135 -0.95 -0.90 -15.35
C ASP A 135 -1.08 -1.99 -14.28
N GLY A 136 0.05 -2.55 -13.85
CA GLY A 136 0.12 -3.54 -12.77
C GLY A 136 -0.01 -2.97 -11.36
N LEU A 137 -0.29 -1.67 -11.20
CA LEU A 137 -0.51 -1.04 -9.89
C LEU A 137 -1.92 -0.49 -9.77
N HIS A 138 -2.61 -0.91 -8.73
CA HIS A 138 -3.81 -0.22 -8.27
C HIS A 138 -3.44 0.65 -7.08
N VAL A 139 -3.68 1.95 -7.20
CA VAL A 139 -3.44 2.93 -6.13
C VAL A 139 -4.75 3.62 -5.80
N SER A 140 -5.14 3.59 -4.54
CA SER A 140 -6.40 4.20 -4.08
C SER A 140 -6.23 4.85 -2.72
N ILE A 141 -7.11 5.81 -2.44
CA ILE A 141 -7.17 6.50 -1.15
C ILE A 141 -8.50 6.19 -0.48
N HIS A 142 -8.46 6.02 0.83
CA HIS A 142 -9.58 5.58 1.64
C HIS A 142 -9.70 6.43 2.90
N SER A 143 -10.89 6.98 3.12
CA SER A 143 -11.28 7.60 4.38
C SER A 143 -12.30 6.70 5.11
N GLY A 144 -12.86 7.18 6.22
CA GLY A 144 -13.91 6.45 6.92
C GLY A 144 -15.22 6.29 6.13
N SER A 145 -15.41 7.04 5.04
CA SER A 145 -16.66 7.10 4.28
C SER A 145 -16.50 7.04 2.77
N SER A 146 -15.28 7.11 2.23
CA SER A 146 -15.05 7.17 0.78
C SER A 146 -13.83 6.38 0.35
N SER A 147 -13.85 5.96 -0.90
CA SER A 147 -12.77 5.25 -1.58
C SER A 147 -12.63 5.81 -3.00
N THR A 148 -11.43 6.19 -3.39
CA THR A 148 -11.17 6.79 -4.70
C THR A 148 -9.89 6.23 -5.30
N SER A 149 -9.97 5.76 -6.54
CA SER A 149 -8.80 5.32 -7.31
C SER A 149 -8.02 6.51 -7.85
N LEU A 150 -6.70 6.40 -7.85
CA LEU A 150 -5.79 7.36 -8.46
C LEU A 150 -5.26 6.80 -9.78
N HIS A 151 -4.91 7.67 -10.69
CA HIS A 151 -4.40 7.30 -12.02
C HIS A 151 -2.99 7.86 -12.23
N CYS A 152 -2.16 7.10 -12.92
CA CYS A 152 -0.81 7.54 -13.24
C CYS A 152 -0.85 8.64 -14.30
N ASN A 153 -0.13 9.71 -14.04
CA ASN A 153 0.11 10.77 -15.02
C ASN A 153 1.43 10.51 -15.74
N PHE A 154 1.36 10.55 -17.03
CA PHE A 154 2.54 10.48 -17.92
C PHE A 154 3.00 11.87 -18.32
#